data_a6d52750cd24d163b23a53e0ab4c864c
#
_entry.id   a6d52750cd24d163b23a53e0ab4c864c
#
_cell.length_a   1.000
_cell.length_b   1.000
_cell.length_c   1.000
_cell.angle_alpha   90.00
_cell.angle_beta   90.00
_cell.angle_gamma   90.00
#
_symmetry.space_group_name_H-M   'P 1'
#
loop_
_entity.id
_entity.type
_entity.pdbx_description
1 polymer ?
#
loop_
_entity_poly.entity_id
_entity_poly.type
_entity_poly.pdbx_seq_one_letter_code
_entity_poly.pdbx_strand_id
1 'polypeptide(L)'
;MPSLVGSEMCIRDSCMPNQLDEEFKRVIDLVLYVFSSLGFEDFTAQVSLRDPKKPEKYIGSDTNWDLAENAIINAAKEKELNYVIEYGEAAFYGPKLDFMVKDALGRKWQLGTIQVDYNLPERFELTYKGSDNELHRPVMIHRAPFGSLERFIAILLEHTGGNFPLWLTPEQVIILSVSEKYEKYAEKVSNELE
;
A
#
# COMPACT_ATOMS: atom_id res chain seq x y z
N MET A 1 -11.57 -13.97 7.96
CA MET A 1 -10.88 -13.12 6.98
C MET A 1 -11.72 -13.05 5.74
N PRO A 2 -12.07 -11.88 5.22
CA PRO A 2 -12.57 -11.84 3.85
C PRO A 2 -11.44 -12.37 2.97
N SER A 3 -11.68 -13.41 2.21
CA SER A 3 -10.77 -13.88 1.18
C SER A 3 -10.51 -12.69 0.26
N LEU A 4 -9.25 -12.37 0.00
CA LEU A 4 -8.87 -11.46 -1.08
C LEU A 4 -9.32 -12.12 -2.39
N VAL A 5 -10.55 -11.84 -2.78
CA VAL A 5 -11.05 -12.19 -4.10
C VAL A 5 -10.70 -11.01 -4.97
N GLY A 6 -9.70 -11.17 -5.81
CA GLY A 6 -9.27 -10.11 -6.73
C GLY A 6 -7.75 -10.04 -6.92
N SER A 7 -7.31 -9.24 -7.88
CA SER A 7 -5.91 -8.99 -8.15
C SER A 7 -5.31 -8.07 -7.10
N GLU A 8 -4.24 -8.49 -6.43
CA GLU A 8 -3.51 -7.71 -5.43
C GLU A 8 -2.08 -7.44 -5.92
N MET A 9 -1.69 -6.17 -5.93
CA MET A 9 -0.28 -5.79 -6.14
C MET A 9 0.45 -5.77 -4.79
N CYS A 10 0.86 -6.93 -4.31
CA CYS A 10 1.70 -7.05 -3.12
C CYS A 10 3.16 -7.18 -3.52
N ILE A 11 3.98 -6.24 -3.08
CA ILE A 11 5.43 -6.25 -3.25
C ILE A 11 6.07 -6.51 -1.90
N ARG A 12 7.19 -7.23 -1.93
CA ARG A 12 7.99 -7.56 -0.73
C ARG A 12 9.37 -6.95 -0.87
N ASP A 13 9.71 -6.09 0.08
CA ASP A 13 11.04 -5.52 0.21
C ASP A 13 11.77 -6.25 1.35
N SER A 14 13.05 -6.50 1.18
CA SER A 14 13.90 -7.09 2.23
C SER A 14 14.97 -6.10 2.62
N CYS A 15 15.15 -5.89 3.91
CA CYS A 15 16.15 -4.97 4.45
C CYS A 15 16.89 -5.57 5.65
N MET A 16 17.99 -4.96 6.04
CA MET A 16 18.65 -5.26 7.30
C MET A 16 17.78 -4.78 8.48
N PRO A 17 17.80 -5.45 9.64
CA PRO A 17 17.02 -5.04 10.80
C PRO A 17 17.22 -3.58 11.22
N ASN A 18 18.43 -3.07 11.10
CA ASN A 18 18.77 -1.67 11.43
C ASN A 18 18.30 -0.65 10.37
N GLN A 19 17.86 -1.09 9.20
CA GLN A 19 17.29 -0.25 8.15
C GLN A 19 15.77 -0.19 8.20
N LEU A 20 15.13 -1.05 9.00
CA LEU A 20 13.68 -1.22 9.01
C LEU A 20 12.92 0.10 9.15
N ASP A 21 13.32 0.95 10.08
CA ASP A 21 12.67 2.22 10.37
C ASP A 21 12.67 3.15 9.15
N GLU A 22 13.83 3.34 8.53
CA GLU A 22 13.98 4.19 7.34
C GLU A 22 13.23 3.62 6.12
N GLU A 23 13.35 2.31 5.87
CA GLU A 23 12.68 1.68 4.74
C GLU A 23 11.16 1.67 4.93
N PHE A 24 10.67 1.47 6.15
CA PHE A 24 9.23 1.55 6.45
C PHE A 24 8.67 2.95 6.18
N LYS A 25 9.38 4.00 6.57
CA LYS A 25 9.01 5.39 6.28
C LYS A 25 8.99 5.70 4.78
N ARG A 26 9.94 5.17 4.01
CA ARG A 26 9.95 5.30 2.54
C ARG A 26 8.73 4.63 1.90
N VAL A 27 8.31 3.49 2.43
CA VAL A 27 7.10 2.81 1.95
C VAL A 27 5.85 3.62 2.29
N ILE A 28 5.79 4.26 3.48
CA ILE A 28 4.72 5.21 3.80
C ILE A 28 4.69 6.35 2.77
N ASP A 29 5.85 6.96 2.48
CA ASP A 29 5.94 8.04 1.48
C ASP A 29 5.43 7.61 0.11
N LEU A 30 5.73 6.39 -0.32
CA LEU A 30 5.20 5.83 -1.56
C LEU A 30 3.67 5.73 -1.54
N VAL A 31 3.08 5.22 -0.46
CA VAL A 31 1.61 5.11 -0.35
C VAL A 31 0.97 6.50 -0.35
N LEU A 32 1.54 7.45 0.39
CA LEU A 32 1.07 8.84 0.41
C LEU A 32 1.16 9.50 -0.97
N TYR A 33 2.25 9.26 -1.69
CA TYR A 33 2.42 9.74 -3.07
C TYR A 33 1.34 9.18 -4.00
N VAL A 34 1.06 7.88 -3.92
CA VAL A 34 0.00 7.25 -4.71
C VAL A 34 -1.36 7.87 -4.37
N PHE A 35 -1.68 8.03 -3.10
CA PHE A 35 -2.96 8.59 -2.66
C PHE A 35 -3.13 10.05 -3.10
N SER A 36 -2.10 10.88 -2.91
CA SER A 36 -2.13 12.28 -3.33
C SER A 36 -2.26 12.42 -4.85
N SER A 37 -1.58 11.57 -5.63
CA SER A 37 -1.67 11.57 -7.10
C SER A 37 -3.06 11.25 -7.63
N LEU A 38 -3.90 10.61 -6.80
CA LEU A 38 -5.28 10.23 -7.13
C LEU A 38 -6.33 11.06 -6.38
N GLY A 39 -5.88 12.05 -5.58
CA GLY A 39 -6.74 12.97 -4.84
C GLY A 39 -7.34 12.38 -3.56
N PHE A 40 -6.82 11.28 -3.03
CA PHE A 40 -7.22 10.73 -1.73
C PHE A 40 -6.52 11.48 -0.59
N GLU A 41 -7.12 12.56 -0.11
CA GLU A 41 -6.57 13.39 0.97
C GLU A 41 -7.14 13.02 2.36
N ASP A 42 -8.41 12.56 2.42
CA ASP A 42 -9.08 12.19 3.68
C ASP A 42 -8.98 10.69 3.92
N PHE A 43 -7.97 10.28 4.66
CA PHE A 43 -7.81 8.91 5.12
C PHE A 43 -7.40 8.86 6.59
N THR A 44 -7.61 7.71 7.22
CA THR A 44 -7.13 7.41 8.56
C THR A 44 -6.16 6.25 8.48
N ALA A 45 -4.97 6.39 9.04
CA ALA A 45 -4.02 5.30 9.20
C ALA A 45 -4.44 4.43 10.39
N GLN A 46 -4.58 3.13 10.21
CA GLN A 46 -4.89 2.18 11.26
C GLN A 46 -3.66 1.33 11.58
N VAL A 47 -3.10 1.52 12.77
CA VAL A 47 -2.02 0.69 13.30
C VAL A 47 -2.65 -0.55 13.94
N SER A 48 -2.53 -1.68 13.26
CA SER A 48 -3.15 -2.95 13.65
C SER A 48 -2.13 -3.81 14.40
N LEU A 49 -2.33 -3.95 15.70
CA LEU A 49 -1.45 -4.66 16.63
C LEU A 49 -2.03 -6.01 17.03
N ARG A 50 -1.19 -6.88 17.61
CA ARG A 50 -1.63 -8.17 18.17
C ARG A 50 -2.62 -7.98 19.32
N ASP A 51 -3.47 -8.99 19.54
CA ASP A 51 -4.35 -9.06 20.70
C ASP A 51 -3.57 -9.62 21.91
N PRO A 52 -3.29 -8.82 22.93
CA PRO A 52 -2.56 -9.31 24.11
C PRO A 52 -3.32 -10.38 24.90
N LYS A 53 -4.63 -10.55 24.67
CA LYS A 53 -5.46 -11.58 25.31
C LYS A 53 -5.49 -12.90 24.55
N LYS A 54 -4.93 -12.95 23.32
CA LYS A 54 -4.96 -14.13 22.46
C LYS A 54 -3.60 -14.34 21.77
N PRO A 55 -2.51 -14.48 22.55
CA PRO A 55 -1.16 -14.61 22.00
C PRO A 55 -1.01 -15.84 21.08
N GLU A 56 -1.79 -16.89 21.31
CA GLU A 56 -1.79 -18.12 20.52
C GLU A 56 -2.20 -17.94 19.03
N LYS A 57 -2.77 -16.80 18.70
CA LYS A 57 -3.10 -16.47 17.29
C LYS A 57 -1.91 -16.04 16.45
N TYR A 58 -0.81 -15.70 17.09
CA TYR A 58 0.33 -15.06 16.47
C TYR A 58 1.56 -15.96 16.51
N ILE A 59 2.31 -15.99 15.41
CA ILE A 59 3.53 -16.78 15.28
C ILE A 59 4.77 -15.91 15.51
N GLY A 60 5.89 -16.52 15.87
CA GLY A 60 7.16 -15.84 16.10
C GLY A 60 7.40 -15.49 17.58
N SER A 61 8.49 -14.80 17.84
CA SER A 61 8.88 -14.41 19.19
C SER A 61 8.25 -13.09 19.61
N ASP A 62 7.97 -12.94 20.91
CA ASP A 62 7.48 -11.67 21.46
C ASP A 62 8.43 -10.51 21.20
N THR A 63 9.75 -10.76 21.23
CA THR A 63 10.75 -9.74 20.93
C THR A 63 10.61 -9.18 19.52
N ASN A 64 10.40 -10.04 18.51
CA ASN A 64 10.20 -9.62 17.14
C ASN A 64 8.90 -8.82 16.97
N TRP A 65 7.85 -9.24 17.68
CA TRP A 65 6.59 -8.50 17.70
C TRP A 65 6.73 -7.11 18.31
N ASP A 66 7.40 -7.01 19.46
CA ASP A 66 7.62 -5.72 20.14
C ASP A 66 8.45 -4.78 19.23
N LEU A 67 9.48 -5.28 18.56
CA LEU A 67 10.27 -4.50 17.61
C LEU A 67 9.44 -4.01 16.43
N ALA A 68 8.65 -4.91 15.83
CA ALA A 68 7.81 -4.57 14.68
C ALA A 68 6.70 -3.58 15.04
N GLU A 69 5.99 -3.80 16.15
CA GLU A 69 4.91 -2.92 16.62
C GLU A 69 5.44 -1.52 16.95
N ASN A 70 6.57 -1.43 17.65
CA ASN A 70 7.21 -0.15 17.96
C ASN A 70 7.68 0.59 16.69
N ALA A 71 8.25 -0.12 15.73
CA ALA A 71 8.69 0.48 14.46
C ALA A 71 7.50 1.12 13.71
N ILE A 72 6.36 0.43 13.61
CA ILE A 72 5.16 0.96 12.94
C ILE A 72 4.60 2.18 13.68
N ILE A 73 4.48 2.11 15.02
CA ILE A 73 3.97 3.21 15.83
C ILE A 73 4.85 4.44 15.70
N ASN A 74 6.17 4.26 15.78
CA ASN A 74 7.13 5.36 15.66
C ASN A 74 7.08 5.99 14.27
N ALA A 75 7.06 5.19 13.22
CA ALA A 75 6.95 5.67 11.85
C ALA A 75 5.64 6.47 11.62
N ALA A 76 4.51 5.98 12.15
CA ALA A 76 3.24 6.70 12.06
C ALA A 76 3.28 8.07 12.77
N LYS A 77 3.95 8.14 13.95
CA LYS A 77 4.14 9.38 14.69
C LYS A 77 5.06 10.36 13.95
N GLU A 78 6.22 9.89 13.50
CA GLU A 78 7.22 10.73 12.82
C GLU A 78 6.72 11.27 11.48
N LYS A 79 5.86 10.52 10.80
CA LYS A 79 5.17 10.95 9.58
C LYS A 79 3.92 11.79 9.85
N GLU A 80 3.64 12.11 11.11
CA GLU A 80 2.48 12.91 11.54
C GLU A 80 1.14 12.40 10.97
N LEU A 81 1.00 11.09 10.82
CA LEU A 81 -0.22 10.51 10.28
C LEU A 81 -1.40 10.68 11.24
N ASN A 82 -2.58 10.97 10.70
CA ASN A 82 -3.82 10.83 11.45
C ASN A 82 -4.08 9.34 11.69
N TYR A 83 -3.65 8.78 12.84
CA TYR A 83 -3.72 7.35 13.07
C TYR A 83 -4.52 6.96 14.31
N VAL A 84 -5.03 5.74 14.27
CA VAL A 84 -5.66 5.03 15.38
C VAL A 84 -4.95 3.70 15.62
N ILE A 85 -4.96 3.21 16.86
CA ILE A 85 -4.41 1.90 17.22
C ILE A 85 -5.56 0.93 17.45
N GLU A 86 -5.53 -0.22 16.75
CA GLU A 86 -6.51 -1.29 16.88
C GLU A 86 -5.81 -2.60 17.27
N TYR A 87 -6.21 -3.16 18.39
CA TYR A 87 -5.68 -4.42 18.89
C TYR A 87 -6.49 -5.61 18.37
N GLY A 88 -5.78 -6.66 17.98
CA GLY A 88 -6.40 -7.89 17.46
C GLY A 88 -6.58 -7.91 15.95
N GLU A 89 -6.27 -6.82 15.27
CA GLU A 89 -6.39 -6.66 13.82
C GLU A 89 -5.09 -6.94 13.05
N ALA A 90 -3.98 -7.23 13.75
CA ALA A 90 -2.73 -7.66 13.14
C ALA A 90 -2.91 -8.98 12.36
N ALA A 91 -2.09 -9.16 11.32
CA ALA A 91 -1.96 -10.47 10.69
C ALA A 91 -1.30 -11.46 11.66
N PHE A 92 -1.53 -12.78 11.47
CA PHE A 92 -0.96 -13.78 12.37
C PHE A 92 0.57 -13.81 12.39
N TYR A 93 1.22 -13.24 11.37
CA TYR A 93 2.67 -13.23 11.19
C TYR A 93 3.34 -11.87 11.43
N GLY A 94 2.57 -10.80 11.60
CA GLY A 94 3.14 -9.47 11.85
C GLY A 94 2.10 -8.35 11.96
N PRO A 95 2.48 -7.24 12.59
CA PRO A 95 1.66 -6.04 12.67
C PRO A 95 1.58 -5.33 11.33
N LYS A 96 0.59 -4.47 11.16
CA LYS A 96 0.36 -3.76 9.91
C LYS A 96 -0.10 -2.32 10.11
N LEU A 97 0.17 -1.50 9.10
CA LEU A 97 -0.35 -0.15 8.94
C LEU A 97 -1.31 -0.16 7.75
N ASP A 98 -2.60 0.01 8.03
CA ASP A 98 -3.66 0.03 7.03
C ASP A 98 -4.09 1.48 6.75
N PHE A 99 -4.38 1.80 5.49
CA PHE A 99 -4.88 3.10 5.08
C PHE A 99 -6.37 3.00 4.77
N MET A 100 -7.18 3.60 5.65
CA MET A 100 -8.63 3.54 5.61
C MET A 100 -9.19 4.78 4.93
N VAL A 101 -9.76 4.64 3.75
CA VAL A 101 -10.38 5.71 2.97
C VAL A 101 -11.90 5.62 3.09
N LYS A 102 -12.59 6.74 3.04
CA LYS A 102 -14.05 6.79 2.98
C LYS A 102 -14.54 6.88 1.54
N ASP A 103 -15.56 6.09 1.21
CA ASP A 103 -16.30 6.24 -0.04
C ASP A 103 -17.26 7.43 0.00
N ALA A 104 -17.93 7.69 -1.11
CA ALA A 104 -18.91 8.78 -1.24
C ALA A 104 -20.09 8.68 -0.25
N LEU A 105 -20.37 7.51 0.29
CA LEU A 105 -21.41 7.26 1.31
C LEU A 105 -20.86 7.29 2.75
N GLY A 106 -19.57 7.57 2.94
CA GLY A 106 -18.91 7.63 4.24
C GLY A 106 -18.52 6.26 4.82
N ARG A 107 -18.63 5.16 4.07
CA ARG A 107 -18.19 3.84 4.48
C ARG A 107 -16.66 3.76 4.42
N LYS A 108 -16.04 3.17 5.44
CA LYS A 108 -14.58 3.00 5.49
C LYS A 108 -14.14 1.76 4.71
N TRP A 109 -13.12 1.93 3.89
CA TRP A 109 -12.50 0.86 3.10
C TRP A 109 -10.99 0.86 3.31
N GLN A 110 -10.45 -0.32 3.59
CA GLN A 110 -9.02 -0.54 3.59
C GLN A 110 -8.54 -0.59 2.13
N LEU A 111 -7.71 0.34 1.73
CA LEU A 111 -7.06 0.38 0.42
C LEU A 111 -5.61 -0.05 0.51
N GLY A 112 -4.74 0.78 1.07
CA GLY A 112 -3.32 0.45 1.22
C GLY A 112 -3.01 -0.32 2.51
N THR A 113 -1.96 -1.14 2.47
CA THR A 113 -1.42 -1.85 3.63
C THR A 113 0.09 -1.97 3.55
N ILE A 114 0.76 -1.77 4.69
CA ILE A 114 2.18 -2.03 4.89
C ILE A 114 2.31 -2.95 6.10
N GLN A 115 3.10 -4.04 5.99
CA GLN A 115 3.28 -5.03 7.06
C GLN A 115 4.75 -5.30 7.30
N VAL A 116 5.13 -5.47 8.56
CA VAL A 116 6.47 -5.92 8.95
C VAL A 116 6.42 -7.41 9.25
N ASP A 117 7.36 -8.15 8.69
CA ASP A 117 7.40 -9.60 8.78
C ASP A 117 8.82 -10.11 9.09
N TYR A 118 8.99 -10.64 10.29
CA TYR A 118 10.20 -11.34 10.72
C TYR A 118 10.09 -12.87 10.53
N ASN A 119 8.87 -13.37 10.30
CA ASN A 119 8.58 -14.81 10.34
C ASN A 119 8.85 -15.52 9.01
N LEU A 120 8.46 -14.93 7.88
CA LEU A 120 8.73 -15.53 6.57
C LEU A 120 10.23 -15.62 6.28
N PRO A 121 11.06 -14.57 6.53
CA PRO A 121 12.51 -14.72 6.40
C PRO A 121 13.10 -15.87 7.21
N GLU A 122 12.59 -16.10 8.42
CA GLU A 122 13.02 -17.23 9.25
C GLU A 122 12.58 -18.58 8.66
N ARG A 123 11.29 -18.70 8.28
CA ARG A 123 10.73 -19.95 7.72
C ARG A 123 11.34 -20.36 6.38
N PHE A 124 11.72 -19.39 5.56
CA PHE A 124 12.39 -19.64 4.28
C PHE A 124 13.91 -19.67 4.39
N GLU A 125 14.44 -19.57 5.62
CA GLU A 125 15.88 -19.57 5.88
C GLU A 125 16.65 -18.53 5.06
N LEU A 126 15.98 -17.38 4.78
CA LEU A 126 16.58 -16.29 4.02
C LEU A 126 17.76 -15.71 4.80
N THR A 127 18.87 -15.50 4.12
CA THR A 127 20.06 -14.89 4.71
C THR A 127 20.69 -13.89 3.75
N TYR A 128 21.38 -12.90 4.31
CA TYR A 128 22.27 -12.02 3.59
C TYR A 128 23.64 -12.00 4.25
N LYS A 129 24.67 -11.65 3.50
CA LYS A 129 26.02 -11.54 4.01
C LYS A 129 26.25 -10.12 4.52
N GLY A 130 26.52 -9.99 5.82
CA GLY A 130 26.80 -8.72 6.45
C GLY A 130 28.19 -8.16 6.15
N SER A 131 28.45 -6.93 6.59
CA SER A 131 29.79 -6.31 6.50
C SER A 131 30.85 -7.01 7.35
N ASP A 132 30.41 -7.76 8.35
CA ASP A 132 31.22 -8.63 9.20
C ASP A 132 31.57 -9.97 8.55
N ASN A 133 31.10 -10.18 7.31
CA ASN A 133 31.26 -11.41 6.52
C ASN A 133 30.46 -12.63 7.04
N GLU A 134 29.58 -12.43 8.03
CA GLU A 134 28.70 -13.44 8.60
C GLU A 134 27.30 -13.41 7.92
N LEU A 135 26.54 -14.50 8.11
CA LEU A 135 25.18 -14.62 7.59
C LEU A 135 24.16 -14.10 8.61
N HIS A 136 23.36 -13.16 8.18
CA HIS A 136 22.32 -12.55 8.98
C HIS A 136 20.93 -12.78 8.40
N ARG A 137 19.89 -12.67 9.25
CA ARG A 137 18.49 -12.78 8.84
C ARG A 137 17.96 -11.38 8.43
N PRO A 138 17.39 -11.23 7.22
CA PRO A 138 16.72 -9.99 6.84
C PRO A 138 15.36 -9.83 7.53
N VAL A 139 14.81 -8.63 7.51
CA VAL A 139 13.41 -8.33 7.79
C VAL A 139 12.70 -8.07 6.48
N MET A 140 11.44 -8.47 6.38
CA MET A 140 10.63 -8.26 5.18
C MET A 140 9.55 -7.21 5.46
N ILE A 141 9.33 -6.32 4.49
CA ILE A 141 8.23 -5.37 4.47
C ILE A 141 7.32 -5.76 3.30
N HIS A 142 6.08 -6.11 3.60
CA HIS A 142 5.05 -6.29 2.58
C HIS A 142 4.37 -4.95 2.34
N ARG A 143 4.20 -4.56 1.08
CA ARG A 143 3.46 -3.37 0.70
C ARG A 143 2.45 -3.66 -0.38
N ALA A 144 1.23 -3.21 -0.18
CA ALA A 144 0.13 -3.25 -1.12
C ALA A 144 -0.51 -1.86 -1.18
N PRO A 145 0.02 -0.90 -1.97
CA PRO A 145 -0.47 0.48 -2.00
C PRO A 145 -1.93 0.60 -2.40
N PHE A 146 -2.40 -0.30 -3.25
CA PHE A 146 -3.77 -0.32 -3.75
C PHE A 146 -4.68 -1.33 -3.03
N GLY A 147 -4.10 -2.31 -2.31
CA GLY A 147 -4.83 -3.48 -1.82
C GLY A 147 -5.42 -4.28 -2.99
N SER A 148 -6.71 -4.61 -2.95
CA SER A 148 -7.41 -5.20 -4.10
C SER A 148 -7.63 -4.15 -5.17
N LEU A 149 -7.16 -4.41 -6.41
CA LEU A 149 -7.29 -3.49 -7.53
C LEU A 149 -8.77 -3.21 -7.87
N GLU A 150 -9.62 -4.22 -7.82
CA GLU A 150 -11.05 -4.08 -8.11
C GLU A 150 -11.73 -3.14 -7.11
N ARG A 151 -11.43 -3.28 -5.82
CA ARG A 151 -11.93 -2.38 -4.77
C ARG A 151 -11.38 -0.97 -4.96
N PHE A 152 -10.09 -0.85 -5.23
CA PHE A 152 -9.44 0.43 -5.44
C PHE A 152 -10.06 1.20 -6.60
N ILE A 153 -10.26 0.53 -7.75
CA ILE A 153 -10.89 1.12 -8.94
C ILE A 153 -12.34 1.53 -8.62
N ALA A 154 -13.11 0.70 -7.90
CA ALA A 154 -14.47 1.06 -7.52
C ALA A 154 -14.53 2.32 -6.65
N ILE A 155 -13.67 2.41 -5.63
CA ILE A 155 -13.58 3.60 -4.76
C ILE A 155 -13.11 4.82 -5.55
N LEU A 156 -12.13 4.65 -6.45
CA LEU A 156 -11.62 5.73 -7.29
C LEU A 156 -12.70 6.25 -8.25
N LEU A 157 -13.49 5.37 -8.86
CA LEU A 157 -14.63 5.74 -9.69
C LEU A 157 -15.66 6.57 -8.92
N GLU A 158 -16.02 6.15 -7.70
CA GLU A 158 -16.93 6.92 -6.83
C GLU A 158 -16.30 8.27 -6.42
N HIS A 159 -15.03 8.27 -6.06
CA HIS A 159 -14.30 9.46 -5.60
C HIS A 159 -14.23 10.54 -6.69
N THR A 160 -13.93 10.15 -7.92
CA THR A 160 -13.80 11.07 -9.06
C THR A 160 -15.12 11.34 -9.79
N GLY A 161 -16.18 10.59 -9.49
CA GLY A 161 -17.43 10.61 -10.26
C GLY A 161 -17.22 10.23 -11.72
N GLY A 162 -16.18 9.44 -12.01
CA GLY A 162 -15.77 9.05 -13.37
C GLY A 162 -14.90 10.09 -14.10
N ASN A 163 -14.63 11.24 -13.49
CA ASN A 163 -13.75 12.28 -14.06
C ASN A 163 -12.31 12.03 -13.59
N PHE A 164 -11.63 11.15 -14.27
CA PHE A 164 -10.24 10.82 -13.96
C PHE A 164 -9.27 11.95 -14.31
N PRO A 165 -8.10 12.01 -13.65
CA PRO A 165 -6.98 12.80 -14.14
C PRO A 165 -6.64 12.40 -15.58
N LEU A 166 -6.18 13.36 -16.40
CA LEU A 166 -5.91 13.11 -17.83
C LEU A 166 -5.03 11.88 -18.08
N TRP A 167 -3.97 11.69 -17.28
CA TRP A 167 -3.03 10.56 -17.42
C TRP A 167 -3.66 9.19 -17.12
N LEU A 168 -4.82 9.13 -16.44
CA LEU A 168 -5.55 7.90 -16.11
C LEU A 168 -6.82 7.72 -16.95
N THR A 169 -7.21 8.75 -17.72
CA THR A 169 -8.41 8.69 -18.57
C THR A 169 -8.18 7.74 -19.74
N PRO A 170 -9.06 6.75 -19.99
CA PRO A 170 -8.91 5.81 -21.10
C PRO A 170 -8.88 6.48 -22.47
N GLU A 171 -9.71 7.50 -22.65
CA GLU A 171 -9.75 8.32 -23.87
C GLU A 171 -9.28 9.72 -23.50
N GLN A 172 -7.99 10.01 -23.73
CA GLN A 172 -7.38 11.27 -23.33
C GLN A 172 -7.72 12.42 -24.26
N VAL A 173 -7.84 12.13 -25.55
CA VAL A 173 -8.15 13.12 -26.60
C VAL A 173 -9.07 12.49 -27.63
N ILE A 174 -10.11 13.22 -28.03
CA ILE A 174 -10.99 12.84 -29.14
C ILE A 174 -10.84 13.90 -30.23
N ILE A 175 -10.52 13.50 -31.44
CA ILE A 175 -10.41 14.40 -32.59
C ILE A 175 -11.68 14.28 -33.43
N LEU A 176 -12.39 15.38 -33.57
CA LEU A 176 -13.62 15.46 -34.35
C LEU A 176 -13.36 16.27 -35.63
N SER A 177 -13.53 15.63 -36.78
CA SER A 177 -13.48 16.35 -38.06
C SER A 177 -14.78 17.16 -38.26
N VAL A 178 -14.66 18.41 -38.70
CA VAL A 178 -15.82 19.29 -38.94
C VAL A 178 -16.63 18.82 -40.18
N SER A 179 -15.98 18.13 -41.14
CA SER A 179 -16.61 17.50 -42.29
C SER A 179 -15.67 16.44 -42.90
N GLU A 180 -16.20 15.57 -43.75
CA GLU A 180 -15.45 14.54 -44.48
C GLU A 180 -14.22 15.07 -45.24
N LYS A 181 -14.28 16.33 -45.68
CA LYS A 181 -13.14 17.00 -46.36
C LYS A 181 -11.88 17.08 -45.48
N TYR A 182 -12.01 17.08 -44.18
CA TYR A 182 -10.92 17.25 -43.21
C TYR A 182 -10.53 15.97 -42.48
N GLU A 183 -11.11 14.81 -42.82
CA GLU A 183 -10.81 13.52 -42.19
C GLU A 183 -9.31 13.17 -42.27
N LYS A 184 -8.69 13.31 -43.47
CA LYS A 184 -7.26 13.06 -43.63
C LYS A 184 -6.35 13.93 -42.77
N TYR A 185 -6.81 15.16 -42.46
CA TYR A 185 -6.09 16.03 -41.56
C TYR A 185 -6.29 15.60 -40.12
N ALA A 186 -7.51 15.20 -39.73
CA ALA A 186 -7.81 14.66 -38.41
C ALA A 186 -7.01 13.38 -38.14
N GLU A 187 -6.95 12.45 -39.08
CA GLU A 187 -6.11 11.25 -38.99
C GLU A 187 -4.62 11.57 -38.81
N LYS A 188 -4.12 12.57 -39.54
CA LYS A 188 -2.73 13.01 -39.38
C LYS A 188 -2.45 13.51 -37.98
N VAL A 189 -3.36 14.34 -37.40
CA VAL A 189 -3.24 14.86 -36.04
C VAL A 189 -3.32 13.73 -35.02
N SER A 190 -4.22 12.74 -35.24
CA SER A 190 -4.33 11.57 -34.36
C SER A 190 -3.01 10.80 -34.30
N ASN A 191 -2.43 10.49 -35.45
CA ASN A 191 -1.17 9.76 -35.56
C ASN A 191 0.06 10.53 -35.01
N GLU A 192 -0.03 11.86 -34.86
CA GLU A 192 1.02 12.67 -34.25
C GLU A 192 0.90 12.72 -32.71
N LEU A 193 -0.28 12.40 -32.16
CA LEU A 193 -0.55 12.37 -30.71
C LEU A 193 -0.39 10.98 -30.08
N GLU A 194 -0.40 9.91 -30.84
CA GLU A 194 -0.08 8.53 -30.42
C GLU A 194 1.43 8.33 -30.22
#